data_a17bf8e95cdae12e0f669543e3de6403
#
_entry.id   a17bf8e95cdae12e0f669543e3de6403
#
_cell.length_a   1.000
_cell.length_b   1.000
_cell.length_c   1.000
_cell.angle_alpha   90.00
_cell.angle_beta   90.00
_cell.angle_gamma   90.00
#
_symmetry.space_group_name_H-M   'P 1'
#
loop_
_entity.id
_entity.type
_entity.pdbx_description
1 polymer ?
#
loop_
_entity_poly.entity_id
_entity_poly.type
_entity_poly.pdbx_seq_one_letter_code
_entity_poly.pdbx_strand_id
1 'polypeptide(L)'
;AAFVQDDADPDEYAQRGLTIDCRGFQAKDKLHDLRGVKGEMLVLSCPDVTLTRPIRLLHPRVPLYLVPRGDGIFMLGATMVEGHAGKHVTARALLELLSAAYALNPAFGEAEVLEIGVDSRPAFPDNLPRIMRDGNLIRANGLFRHGFLLAPAVAQMVADLIFDNKRPEVMDETAA
;
A
#
# COMPACT_ATOMS: atom_id res chain seq x y z
N ALA A 1 -4.54 -23.10 -9.60
CA ALA A 1 -4.52 -22.44 -8.29
C ALA A 1 -5.97 -22.33 -7.79
N ALA A 2 -6.19 -22.57 -6.50
CA ALA A 2 -7.49 -22.36 -5.86
C ALA A 2 -7.41 -21.09 -5.01
N PHE A 3 -8.46 -20.25 -5.07
CA PHE A 3 -8.64 -19.15 -4.15
C PHE A 3 -9.50 -19.62 -2.98
N VAL A 4 -8.99 -19.42 -1.76
CA VAL A 4 -9.71 -19.73 -0.52
C VAL A 4 -9.72 -18.44 0.30
N GLN A 5 -10.90 -18.03 0.76
CA GLN A 5 -11.04 -16.94 1.72
C GLN A 5 -11.07 -17.58 3.11
N ASP A 6 -9.98 -17.39 3.87
CA ASP A 6 -9.82 -17.97 5.19
C ASP A 6 -9.05 -17.00 6.09
N ASP A 7 -9.32 -17.01 7.39
CA ASP A 7 -8.57 -16.30 8.41
C ASP A 7 -7.44 -17.21 8.93
N ALA A 8 -6.45 -17.42 8.07
CA ALA A 8 -5.39 -18.40 8.28
C ALA A 8 -4.20 -17.83 9.04
N ASP A 9 -3.67 -18.55 10.02
CA ASP A 9 -2.36 -18.27 10.62
C ASP A 9 -1.25 -18.82 9.70
N PRO A 10 -0.37 -17.98 9.14
CA PRO A 10 0.73 -18.43 8.29
C PRO A 10 1.68 -19.43 8.96
N ASP A 11 1.86 -19.35 10.28
CA ASP A 11 2.73 -20.27 11.02
C ASP A 11 2.14 -21.69 11.07
N GLU A 12 0.81 -21.82 11.16
CA GLU A 12 0.14 -23.14 11.07
C GLU A 12 0.24 -23.74 9.66
N TYR A 13 0.10 -22.89 8.63
CA TYR A 13 0.23 -23.36 7.24
C TYR A 13 1.67 -23.80 6.92
N ALA A 14 2.66 -23.13 7.48
CA ALA A 14 4.07 -23.47 7.29
C ALA A 14 4.43 -24.86 7.84
N GLN A 15 3.67 -25.39 8.81
CA GLN A 15 3.84 -26.78 9.30
C GLN A 15 3.41 -27.82 8.24
N ARG A 16 2.54 -27.44 7.31
CA ARG A 16 2.00 -28.32 6.27
C ARG A 16 2.76 -28.22 4.95
N GLY A 17 3.50 -27.14 4.73
CA GLY A 17 4.25 -26.92 3.50
C GLY A 17 4.78 -25.50 3.37
N LEU A 18 5.39 -25.24 2.22
CA LEU A 18 5.93 -23.91 1.91
C LEU A 18 4.80 -22.87 1.91
N THR A 19 4.96 -21.86 2.74
CA THR A 19 3.99 -20.78 2.92
C THR A 19 4.65 -19.43 2.68
N ILE A 20 3.97 -18.55 1.97
CA ILE A 20 4.41 -17.17 1.72
C ILE A 20 3.42 -16.21 2.36
N ASP A 21 3.87 -15.48 3.39
CA ASP A 21 3.06 -14.47 4.09
C ASP A 21 3.29 -13.09 3.48
N CYS A 22 2.26 -12.56 2.84
CA CYS A 22 2.21 -11.22 2.24
C CYS A 22 1.08 -10.36 2.81
N ARG A 23 0.69 -10.56 4.09
CA ARG A 23 -0.48 -9.89 4.72
C ARG A 23 -0.35 -8.39 4.91
N GLY A 24 0.75 -7.78 4.48
CA GLY A 24 0.97 -6.35 4.64
C GLY A 24 1.00 -5.94 6.12
N PHE A 25 0.27 -4.88 6.49
CA PHE A 25 0.31 -4.37 7.86
C PHE A 25 -0.31 -5.34 8.90
N GLN A 26 -1.16 -6.27 8.48
CA GLN A 26 -1.72 -7.28 9.37
C GLN A 26 -0.64 -8.23 9.94
N ALA A 27 0.50 -8.37 9.27
CA ALA A 27 1.64 -9.15 9.77
C ALA A 27 2.38 -8.51 10.97
N LYS A 28 1.91 -7.36 11.49
CA LYS A 28 2.49 -6.70 12.67
C LYS A 28 2.43 -7.56 13.94
N ASP A 29 1.52 -8.50 14.00
CA ASP A 29 1.44 -9.51 15.07
C ASP A 29 2.72 -10.35 15.17
N LYS A 30 3.40 -10.57 14.05
CA LYS A 30 4.64 -11.37 13.93
C LYS A 30 5.89 -10.51 13.65
N LEU A 31 5.72 -9.37 13.00
CA LEU A 31 6.81 -8.47 12.60
C LEU A 31 6.80 -7.22 13.48
N HIS A 32 7.48 -7.29 14.63
CA HIS A 32 7.43 -6.24 15.66
C HIS A 32 7.96 -4.88 15.18
N ASP A 33 8.95 -4.87 14.28
CA ASP A 33 9.52 -3.65 13.69
C ASP A 33 8.61 -3.02 12.62
N LEU A 34 7.58 -3.75 12.18
CA LEU A 34 6.67 -3.24 11.17
C LEU A 34 5.83 -2.11 11.76
N ARG A 35 5.85 -0.94 11.14
CA ARG A 35 5.03 0.22 11.50
C ARG A 35 3.98 0.51 10.45
N GLY A 36 2.86 1.06 10.87
CA GLY A 36 1.81 1.52 9.97
C GLY A 36 2.00 2.98 9.59
N VAL A 37 1.92 3.28 8.30
CA VAL A 37 1.83 4.65 7.79
C VAL A 37 0.48 4.83 7.14
N LYS A 38 -0.43 5.51 7.85
CA LYS A 38 -1.80 5.72 7.42
C LYS A 38 -1.85 6.52 6.13
N GLY A 39 -2.66 6.06 5.19
CA GLY A 39 -3.01 6.74 3.95
C GLY A 39 -4.51 6.92 3.81
N GLU A 40 -4.94 8.11 3.45
CA GLU A 40 -6.33 8.45 3.21
C GLU A 40 -6.46 8.92 1.76
N MET A 41 -7.49 8.45 1.07
CA MET A 41 -7.72 8.70 -0.36
C MET A 41 -9.20 8.85 -0.65
N LEU A 42 -9.52 9.45 -1.80
CA LEU A 42 -10.89 9.63 -2.27
C LEU A 42 -11.03 9.08 -3.69
N VAL A 43 -12.21 8.62 -4.02
CA VAL A 43 -12.67 8.42 -5.39
C VAL A 43 -13.71 9.47 -5.70
N LEU A 44 -13.47 10.24 -6.76
CA LEU A 44 -14.31 11.35 -7.18
C LEU A 44 -14.92 11.08 -8.54
N SER A 45 -16.16 11.51 -8.73
CA SER A 45 -16.81 11.61 -10.06
C SER A 45 -16.85 13.08 -10.46
N CYS A 46 -16.24 13.41 -11.59
CA CYS A 46 -16.22 14.76 -12.15
C CYS A 46 -16.18 14.67 -13.69
N PRO A 47 -17.34 14.47 -14.36
CA PRO A 47 -17.42 14.30 -15.81
C PRO A 47 -16.91 15.51 -16.61
N ASP A 48 -16.93 16.70 -16.02
CA ASP A 48 -16.49 17.95 -16.65
C ASP A 48 -14.96 18.07 -16.76
N VAL A 49 -14.22 17.17 -16.10
CA VAL A 49 -12.76 17.13 -16.18
C VAL A 49 -12.29 15.99 -17.09
N THR A 50 -11.47 16.33 -18.07
CA THR A 50 -10.84 15.35 -18.95
C THR A 50 -9.34 15.29 -18.67
N LEU A 51 -8.86 14.14 -18.17
CA LEU A 51 -7.45 13.86 -17.99
C LEU A 51 -7.10 12.49 -18.60
N THR A 52 -6.02 12.45 -19.36
CA THR A 52 -5.55 11.24 -20.05
C THR A 52 -4.38 10.55 -19.35
N ARG A 53 -3.85 11.15 -18.31
CA ARG A 53 -2.69 10.64 -17.55
C ARG A 53 -2.74 11.05 -16.09
N PRO A 54 -2.08 10.32 -15.19
CA PRO A 54 -1.95 10.72 -13.80
C PRO A 54 -1.24 12.08 -13.67
N ILE A 55 -1.70 12.88 -12.73
CA ILE A 55 -1.07 14.13 -12.32
C ILE A 55 -0.50 13.94 -10.92
N ARG A 56 0.70 14.46 -10.71
CA ARG A 56 1.31 14.54 -9.38
C ARG A 56 1.58 16.00 -9.04
N LEU A 57 0.95 16.48 -7.97
CA LEU A 57 1.23 17.78 -7.39
C LEU A 57 2.47 17.66 -6.49
N LEU A 58 3.53 18.37 -6.86
CA LEU A 58 4.75 18.47 -6.06
C LEU A 58 4.59 19.62 -5.08
N HIS A 59 3.87 19.40 -4.00
CA HIS A 59 3.69 20.38 -2.94
C HIS A 59 4.42 19.93 -1.68
N PRO A 60 5.18 20.80 -0.99
CA PRO A 60 6.04 20.39 0.14
C PRO A 60 5.27 19.81 1.32
N ARG A 61 4.03 20.23 1.55
CA ARG A 61 3.20 19.77 2.67
C ARG A 61 2.12 18.76 2.29
N VAL A 62 1.60 18.84 1.07
CA VAL A 62 0.50 17.98 0.60
C VAL A 62 0.87 17.41 -0.76
N PRO A 63 1.78 16.42 -0.81
CA PRO A 63 2.07 15.72 -2.05
C PRO A 63 0.82 14.91 -2.46
N LEU A 64 0.22 15.29 -3.57
CA LEU A 64 -1.02 14.72 -4.06
C LEU A 64 -0.80 14.08 -5.41
N TYR A 65 -1.53 13.02 -5.68
CA TYR A 65 -1.70 12.46 -7.02
C TYR A 65 -3.18 12.37 -7.38
N LEU A 66 -3.47 12.62 -8.64
CA LEU A 66 -4.79 12.48 -9.23
C LEU A 66 -4.67 11.51 -10.40
N VAL A 67 -5.38 10.39 -10.31
CA VAL A 67 -5.30 9.30 -11.29
C VAL A 67 -6.65 9.11 -11.96
N PRO A 68 -6.77 9.37 -13.28
CA PRO A 68 -7.99 9.08 -14.04
C PRO A 68 -8.22 7.57 -14.12
N ARG A 69 -9.48 7.16 -13.94
CA ARG A 69 -9.95 5.77 -14.00
C ARG A 69 -10.88 5.50 -15.18
N GLY A 70 -11.09 6.49 -16.04
CA GLY A 70 -12.10 6.48 -17.10
C GLY A 70 -13.43 7.08 -16.65
N ASP A 71 -14.29 7.42 -17.60
CA ASP A 71 -15.68 7.86 -17.40
C ASP A 71 -15.85 8.99 -16.37
N GLY A 72 -14.91 9.94 -16.32
CA GLY A 72 -14.94 11.04 -15.36
C GLY A 72 -14.65 10.64 -13.91
N ILE A 73 -14.17 9.41 -13.67
CA ILE A 73 -13.80 8.92 -12.35
C ILE A 73 -12.31 9.17 -12.09
N PHE A 74 -12.01 9.66 -10.90
CA PHE A 74 -10.65 10.00 -10.47
C PHE A 74 -10.34 9.44 -9.08
N MET A 75 -9.16 8.87 -8.93
CA MET A 75 -8.60 8.53 -7.63
C MET A 75 -7.69 9.67 -7.17
N LEU A 76 -8.02 10.27 -6.02
CA LEU A 76 -7.30 11.36 -5.40
C LEU A 76 -6.59 10.88 -4.13
N GLY A 77 -5.30 10.98 -4.06
CA GLY A 77 -4.52 10.51 -2.90
C GLY A 77 -3.20 11.23 -2.74
N ALA A 78 -2.55 10.97 -1.71
CA ALA A 78 -3.03 10.40 -0.47
C ALA A 78 -2.28 11.02 0.69
N THR A 79 -2.90 11.07 1.83
CA THR A 79 -2.21 11.51 3.04
C THR A 79 -1.12 10.53 3.47
N MET A 80 -0.24 10.99 4.33
CA MET A 80 0.83 10.19 4.91
C MET A 80 0.98 10.59 6.38
N VAL A 81 0.44 9.74 7.26
CA VAL A 81 0.41 10.00 8.71
C VAL A 81 1.15 8.88 9.43
N GLU A 82 2.29 9.22 10.02
CA GLU A 82 3.13 8.28 10.75
C GLU A 82 2.47 7.77 12.04
N GLY A 83 2.72 6.51 12.35
CA GLY A 83 2.40 5.92 13.65
C GLY A 83 0.91 5.76 13.95
N HIS A 84 0.02 5.86 12.98
CA HIS A 84 -1.42 5.79 13.23
C HIS A 84 -2.12 4.72 12.39
N ALA A 85 -2.65 3.72 13.06
CA ALA A 85 -3.45 2.65 12.47
C ALA A 85 -4.98 2.92 12.58
N GLY A 86 -5.39 4.18 12.48
CA GLY A 86 -6.82 4.54 12.55
C GLY A 86 -7.60 4.05 11.32
N LYS A 87 -8.79 3.49 11.57
CA LYS A 87 -9.69 2.95 10.53
C LYS A 87 -10.59 3.98 9.86
N HIS A 88 -10.50 5.25 10.27
CA HIS A 88 -11.37 6.31 9.77
C HIS A 88 -10.56 7.46 9.19
N VAL A 89 -11.12 8.09 8.16
CA VAL A 89 -10.59 9.31 7.57
C VAL A 89 -10.78 10.48 8.53
N THR A 90 -9.78 11.38 8.57
CA THR A 90 -9.88 12.60 9.37
C THR A 90 -10.49 13.74 8.56
N ALA A 91 -11.20 14.66 9.23
CA ALA A 91 -11.70 15.88 8.60
C ALA A 91 -10.56 16.70 7.96
N ARG A 92 -9.39 16.76 8.61
CA ARG A 92 -8.21 17.41 8.05
C ARG A 92 -7.81 16.80 6.70
N ALA A 93 -7.75 15.46 6.60
CA ALA A 93 -7.39 14.78 5.35
C ALA A 93 -8.35 15.12 4.21
N LEU A 94 -9.66 15.12 4.49
CA LEU A 94 -10.67 15.51 3.51
C LEU A 94 -10.47 16.94 3.02
N LEU A 95 -10.28 17.88 3.96
CA LEU A 95 -10.04 19.30 3.62
C LEU A 95 -8.77 19.47 2.78
N GLU A 96 -7.66 18.83 3.16
CA GLU A 96 -6.40 18.92 2.44
C GLU A 96 -6.50 18.35 1.02
N LEU A 97 -7.07 17.15 0.87
CA LEU A 97 -7.20 16.48 -0.42
C LEU A 97 -8.15 17.22 -1.37
N LEU A 98 -9.34 17.59 -0.89
CA LEU A 98 -10.33 18.28 -1.71
C LEU A 98 -9.89 19.70 -2.08
N SER A 99 -9.29 20.45 -1.15
CA SER A 99 -8.74 21.77 -1.45
C SER A 99 -7.63 21.71 -2.47
N ALA A 100 -6.78 20.68 -2.43
CA ALA A 100 -5.71 20.51 -3.41
C ALA A 100 -6.26 20.12 -4.79
N ALA A 101 -7.31 19.28 -4.86
CA ALA A 101 -7.99 18.97 -6.11
C ALA A 101 -8.65 20.21 -6.72
N TYR A 102 -9.36 21.00 -5.91
CA TYR A 102 -9.96 22.27 -6.31
C TYR A 102 -8.92 23.27 -6.84
N ALA A 103 -7.77 23.35 -6.18
CA ALA A 103 -6.68 24.22 -6.63
C ALA A 103 -6.05 23.78 -7.95
N LEU A 104 -6.05 22.48 -8.27
CA LEU A 104 -5.60 21.95 -9.56
C LEU A 104 -6.57 22.27 -10.69
N ASN A 105 -7.85 22.09 -10.44
CA ASN A 105 -8.93 22.44 -11.37
C ASN A 105 -10.20 22.76 -10.57
N PRO A 106 -10.75 23.99 -10.66
CA PRO A 106 -11.95 24.40 -9.94
C PRO A 106 -13.19 23.53 -10.19
N ALA A 107 -13.27 22.83 -11.32
CA ALA A 107 -14.36 21.90 -11.60
C ALA A 107 -14.46 20.76 -10.57
N PHE A 108 -13.37 20.41 -9.89
CA PHE A 108 -13.43 19.44 -8.79
C PHE A 108 -14.19 19.95 -7.55
N GLY A 109 -14.53 21.23 -7.49
CA GLY A 109 -15.42 21.75 -6.46
C GLY A 109 -16.83 21.17 -6.50
N GLU A 110 -17.28 20.79 -7.70
CA GLU A 110 -18.60 20.17 -7.95
C GLU A 110 -18.53 18.65 -8.08
N ALA A 111 -17.35 18.04 -7.86
CA ALA A 111 -17.20 16.60 -7.97
C ALA A 111 -17.95 15.86 -6.84
N GLU A 112 -18.60 14.76 -7.21
CA GLU A 112 -19.20 13.85 -6.24
C GLU A 112 -18.13 12.98 -5.58
N VAL A 113 -18.18 12.82 -4.26
CA VAL A 113 -17.32 11.89 -3.52
C VAL A 113 -17.97 10.52 -3.51
N LEU A 114 -17.46 9.59 -4.32
CA LEU A 114 -18.00 8.24 -4.45
C LEU A 114 -17.51 7.30 -3.36
N GLU A 115 -16.24 7.44 -2.96
CA GLU A 115 -15.61 6.56 -1.98
C GLU A 115 -14.58 7.32 -1.16
N ILE A 116 -14.47 6.94 0.10
CA ILE A 116 -13.46 7.40 1.05
C ILE A 116 -12.69 6.18 1.54
N GLY A 117 -11.41 6.08 1.15
CA GLY A 117 -10.53 4.99 1.53
C GLY A 117 -9.53 5.37 2.60
N VAL A 118 -9.29 4.45 3.52
CA VAL A 118 -8.23 4.57 4.54
C VAL A 118 -7.62 3.23 4.82
N ASP A 119 -6.28 3.18 4.85
CA ASP A 119 -5.55 1.99 5.27
C ASP A 119 -4.15 2.35 5.77
N SER A 120 -3.46 1.38 6.38
CA SER A 120 -2.10 1.53 6.88
C SER A 120 -1.11 0.81 5.99
N ARG A 121 -0.19 1.56 5.39
CA ARG A 121 0.91 1.00 4.61
C ARG A 121 1.92 0.35 5.54
N PRO A 122 2.35 -0.88 5.28
CA PRO A 122 3.40 -1.53 6.06
C PRO A 122 4.77 -0.92 5.73
N ALA A 123 5.51 -0.52 6.75
CA ALA A 123 6.85 0.03 6.58
C ALA A 123 7.78 -0.44 7.71
N PHE A 124 9.00 -0.81 7.37
CA PHE A 124 10.09 -0.98 8.33
C PHE A 124 10.74 0.38 8.64
N PRO A 125 11.57 0.49 9.69
CA PRO A 125 12.17 1.77 10.09
C PRO A 125 12.95 2.48 8.99
N ASP A 126 13.60 1.73 8.10
CA ASP A 126 14.39 2.21 6.95
C ASP A 126 13.56 2.43 5.67
N ASN A 127 12.27 2.09 5.69
CA ASN A 127 11.35 2.09 4.54
C ASN A 127 11.76 1.14 3.39
N LEU A 128 12.65 0.19 3.63
CA LEU A 128 13.01 -0.83 2.65
C LEU A 128 12.13 -2.07 2.82
N PRO A 129 11.75 -2.75 1.73
CA PRO A 129 11.08 -4.04 1.83
C PRO A 129 12.04 -5.09 2.39
N ARG A 130 11.49 -6.13 3.02
CA ARG A 130 12.26 -7.26 3.54
C ARG A 130 11.63 -8.57 3.12
N ILE A 131 12.49 -9.55 2.80
CA ILE A 131 12.16 -10.96 2.64
C ILE A 131 12.85 -11.69 3.79
N MET A 132 12.08 -12.43 4.58
CA MET A 132 12.54 -13.19 5.72
C MET A 132 12.15 -14.64 5.52
N ARG A 133 13.02 -15.61 5.87
CA ARG A 133 12.71 -17.04 5.76
C ARG A 133 12.99 -17.74 7.07
N ASP A 134 11.99 -18.43 7.56
CA ASP A 134 12.06 -19.33 8.70
C ASP A 134 11.50 -20.70 8.28
N GLY A 135 12.41 -21.63 7.99
CA GLY A 135 12.05 -22.95 7.49
C GLY A 135 11.17 -22.90 6.22
N ASN A 136 9.93 -23.33 6.35
CA ASN A 136 8.94 -23.32 5.28
C ASN A 136 8.17 -22.00 5.16
N LEU A 137 8.38 -21.05 6.05
CA LEU A 137 7.69 -19.77 6.02
C LEU A 137 8.58 -18.69 5.42
N ILE A 138 8.08 -18.05 4.37
CA ILE A 138 8.71 -16.87 3.76
C ILE A 138 7.77 -15.68 4.00
N ARG A 139 8.27 -14.61 4.61
CA ARG A 139 7.53 -13.35 4.77
C ARG A 139 8.11 -12.31 3.82
N ALA A 140 7.26 -11.69 3.01
CA ALA A 140 7.61 -10.58 2.14
C ALA A 140 6.77 -9.37 2.49
N ASN A 141 7.39 -8.30 3.01
CA ASN A 141 6.65 -7.17 3.58
C ASN A 141 7.43 -5.85 3.49
N GLY A 142 6.81 -4.76 3.94
CA GLY A 142 7.46 -3.46 4.10
C GLY A 142 7.59 -2.64 2.82
N LEU A 143 6.76 -2.89 1.79
CA LEU A 143 6.83 -2.17 0.52
C LEU A 143 6.40 -0.69 0.63
N PHE A 144 5.90 -0.28 1.79
CA PHE A 144 5.52 1.09 2.12
C PHE A 144 4.61 1.72 1.07
N ARG A 145 5.04 2.84 0.48
CA ARG A 145 4.27 3.59 -0.53
C ARG A 145 4.55 3.13 -1.97
N HIS A 146 5.44 2.17 -2.15
CA HIS A 146 5.88 1.70 -3.46
C HIS A 146 5.42 0.27 -3.77
N GLY A 147 4.42 -0.24 -3.05
CA GLY A 147 3.95 -1.61 -3.18
C GLY A 147 3.61 -2.00 -4.62
N PHE A 148 2.86 -1.17 -5.32
CA PHE A 148 2.47 -1.45 -6.70
C PHE A 148 3.69 -1.52 -7.66
N LEU A 149 4.68 -0.66 -7.44
CA LEU A 149 5.89 -0.62 -8.27
C LEU A 149 6.87 -1.76 -7.94
N LEU A 150 7.03 -2.07 -6.65
CA LEU A 150 8.04 -3.01 -6.17
C LEU A 150 7.54 -4.47 -6.11
N ALA A 151 6.23 -4.70 -6.04
CA ALA A 151 5.67 -6.03 -5.89
C ALA A 151 6.18 -7.04 -6.95
N PRO A 152 6.30 -6.70 -8.26
CA PRO A 152 6.82 -7.64 -9.25
C PRO A 152 8.28 -8.05 -8.97
N ALA A 153 9.12 -7.09 -8.57
CA ALA A 153 10.53 -7.38 -8.25
C ALA A 153 10.66 -8.24 -7.00
N VAL A 154 9.89 -7.93 -5.94
CA VAL A 154 9.88 -8.71 -4.70
C VAL A 154 9.34 -10.13 -4.97
N ALA A 155 8.29 -10.27 -5.78
CA ALA A 155 7.76 -11.56 -6.16
C ALA A 155 8.79 -12.41 -6.92
N GLN A 156 9.55 -11.79 -7.84
CA GLN A 156 10.64 -12.48 -8.55
C GLN A 156 11.75 -12.91 -7.58
N MET A 157 12.14 -12.05 -6.64
CA MET A 157 13.14 -12.41 -5.62
C MET A 157 12.70 -13.59 -4.74
N VAL A 158 11.41 -13.66 -4.37
CA VAL A 158 10.84 -14.80 -3.63
C VAL A 158 10.86 -16.06 -4.49
N ALA A 159 10.50 -15.97 -5.77
CA ALA A 159 10.56 -17.09 -6.69
C ALA A 159 11.99 -17.61 -6.88
N ASP A 160 12.95 -16.72 -7.11
CA ASP A 160 14.38 -17.05 -7.23
C ASP A 160 14.91 -17.73 -5.95
N LEU A 161 14.46 -17.27 -4.77
CA LEU A 161 14.82 -17.90 -3.50
C LEU A 161 14.26 -19.33 -3.38
N ILE A 162 13.03 -19.55 -3.85
CA ILE A 162 12.37 -20.87 -3.74
C ILE A 162 12.94 -21.87 -4.75
N PHE A 163 13.07 -21.47 -6.00
CA PHE A 163 13.38 -22.40 -7.10
C PHE A 163 14.88 -22.52 -7.36
N ASP A 164 15.61 -21.43 -7.21
CA ASP A 164 17.05 -21.36 -7.56
C ASP A 164 17.94 -21.23 -6.32
N ASN A 165 17.37 -21.17 -5.12
CA ASN A 165 18.08 -20.90 -3.85
C ASN A 165 18.96 -19.64 -3.91
N LYS A 166 18.55 -18.66 -4.73
CA LYS A 166 19.25 -17.40 -4.89
C LYS A 166 18.86 -16.44 -3.77
N ARG A 167 19.85 -15.92 -3.06
CA ARG A 167 19.63 -14.98 -1.95
C ARG A 167 19.09 -13.64 -2.47
N PRO A 168 17.93 -13.15 -1.98
CA PRO A 168 17.39 -11.83 -2.30
C PRO A 168 18.30 -10.70 -1.79
N GLU A 169 18.37 -9.58 -2.54
CA GLU A 169 19.10 -8.37 -2.10
C GLU A 169 18.50 -7.76 -0.83
N VAL A 170 17.19 -7.93 -0.62
CA VAL A 170 16.43 -7.43 0.55
C VAL A 170 16.19 -8.52 1.61
N MET A 171 17.06 -9.53 1.66
CA MET A 171 16.98 -10.60 2.67
C MET A 171 17.35 -10.07 4.05
N ASP A 172 16.44 -10.26 5.01
CA ASP A 172 16.67 -9.97 6.44
C ASP A 172 16.90 -11.27 7.20
N GLU A 173 18.08 -11.43 7.76
CA GLU A 173 18.49 -12.61 8.54
C GLU A 173 18.22 -12.45 10.05
N THR A 174 17.87 -11.25 10.51
CA THR A 174 17.70 -10.97 11.94
C THR A 174 16.34 -11.42 12.47
N ALA A 175 15.46 -11.88 11.59
CA ALA A 175 14.11 -12.31 11.91
C ALA A 175 13.96 -13.84 12.05
N ALA A 176 15.08 -14.56 12.23
CA ALA A 176 15.10 -16.00 12.47
C ALA A 176 15.13 -16.32 13.97
#